data_2dc3fe9ee81c2aa77d876b0946bb4b92
#
_entry.id   2dc3fe9ee81c2aa77d876b0946bb4b92
#
_cell.length_a   1.000
_cell.length_b   1.000
_cell.length_c   1.000
_cell.angle_alpha   90.00
_cell.angle_beta   90.00
_cell.angle_gamma   90.00
#
_symmetry.space_group_name_H-M   'P 1'
#
loop_
_entity.id
_entity.type
_entity.pdbx_description
1 polymer ?
#
loop_
_entity_poly.entity_id
_entity_poly.type
_entity_poly.pdbx_seq_one_letter_code
_entity_poly.pdbx_strand_id
1 'polypeptide(L)'
;MTKAADTFERSCDHWSESSRQEMEDFYALASVDYRHLAEALDWKTWLENRQKEVGSRSLRLLDVACGSGKFPASLVSHAHVSVSEISPVDYTLLDPSRFSISEAKQALAAPFRAGAEYEMMLQDLDCQPGSFDIVWATHAIYAIPKKELEKALGRFVHAMGYGNTANNHGTGFIAHANFQSHYLQFYQHYLNGFKGGMGEPYVSSEQILTALTQMGVSFEIKQINYTNGLPQTDERQVEGYLQRCLFDDTLSLKEMLANNVTGPYLER
;
A
#
# COMPACT_ATOMS: atom_id res chain seq x y z
N MET A 1 -14.17 -15.00 -26.76
CA MET A 1 -13.95 -13.69 -26.12
C MET A 1 -13.30 -13.98 -24.78
N THR A 2 -11.99 -13.85 -24.66
CA THR A 2 -11.27 -13.90 -23.40
C THR A 2 -11.76 -12.71 -22.57
N LYS A 3 -12.33 -12.98 -21.40
CA LYS A 3 -12.57 -11.96 -20.38
C LYS A 3 -11.22 -11.25 -20.17
N ALA A 4 -11.14 -9.96 -20.43
CA ALA A 4 -9.99 -9.20 -20.00
C ALA A 4 -9.89 -9.42 -18.48
N ALA A 5 -8.72 -9.88 -18.02
CA ALA A 5 -8.45 -10.03 -16.60
C ALA A 5 -8.79 -8.72 -15.91
N ASP A 6 -9.45 -8.77 -14.77
CA ASP A 6 -9.81 -7.55 -14.06
C ASP A 6 -8.55 -6.89 -13.45
N THR A 7 -8.69 -5.68 -12.98
CA THR A 7 -7.58 -4.89 -12.41
C THR A 7 -6.90 -5.62 -11.27
N PHE A 8 -7.66 -6.34 -10.45
CA PHE A 8 -7.15 -7.07 -9.32
C PHE A 8 -6.30 -8.29 -9.74
N GLU A 9 -6.79 -9.11 -10.70
CA GLU A 9 -6.05 -10.27 -11.23
C GLU A 9 -4.72 -9.81 -11.83
N ARG A 10 -4.72 -8.75 -12.64
CA ARG A 10 -3.49 -8.18 -13.21
C ARG A 10 -2.53 -7.67 -12.14
N SER A 11 -3.04 -7.04 -11.08
CA SER A 11 -2.22 -6.62 -9.96
C SER A 11 -1.50 -7.80 -9.30
N CYS A 12 -2.21 -8.89 -9.03
CA CYS A 12 -1.61 -10.08 -8.43
C CYS A 12 -0.51 -10.70 -9.32
N ASP A 13 -0.75 -10.78 -10.63
CA ASP A 13 0.22 -11.30 -11.59
C ASP A 13 1.51 -10.48 -11.62
N HIS A 14 1.39 -9.16 -11.55
CA HIS A 14 2.54 -8.25 -11.54
C HIS A 14 3.35 -8.25 -10.23
N TRP A 15 2.77 -8.64 -9.11
CA TRP A 15 3.48 -8.79 -7.84
C TRP A 15 3.94 -10.23 -7.59
N SER A 16 4.49 -10.87 -8.63
CA SER A 16 5.00 -12.25 -8.61
C SER A 16 6.53 -12.30 -8.82
N GLU A 17 7.14 -13.44 -8.50
CA GLU A 17 8.58 -13.63 -8.68
C GLU A 17 9.02 -13.51 -10.14
N SER A 18 8.17 -13.92 -11.09
CA SER A 18 8.45 -13.81 -12.53
C SER A 18 8.60 -12.35 -12.99
N SER A 19 8.06 -11.40 -12.25
CA SER A 19 8.11 -9.95 -12.52
C SER A 19 9.06 -9.20 -11.57
N ARG A 20 10.07 -9.87 -11.01
CA ARG A 20 11.03 -9.27 -10.05
C ARG A 20 11.73 -8.03 -10.61
N GLN A 21 12.23 -8.10 -11.84
CA GLN A 21 12.96 -6.99 -12.45
C GLN A 21 12.09 -5.76 -12.62
N GLU A 22 10.86 -5.95 -13.09
CA GLU A 22 9.89 -4.87 -13.25
C GLU A 22 9.51 -4.26 -11.89
N MET A 23 9.45 -5.07 -10.85
CA MET A 23 9.21 -4.61 -9.48
C MET A 23 10.38 -3.75 -8.98
N GLU A 24 11.62 -4.16 -9.24
CA GLU A 24 12.81 -3.39 -8.87
C GLU A 24 12.86 -2.05 -9.63
N ASP A 25 12.61 -2.05 -10.92
CA ASP A 25 12.54 -0.85 -11.76
C ASP A 25 11.43 0.11 -11.28
N PHE A 26 10.26 -0.44 -10.91
CA PHE A 26 9.19 0.36 -10.31
C PHE A 26 9.62 1.02 -9.00
N TYR A 27 10.19 0.27 -8.08
CA TYR A 27 10.60 0.82 -6.79
C TYR A 27 11.78 1.78 -6.87
N ALA A 28 12.60 1.70 -7.92
CA ALA A 28 13.64 2.69 -8.16
C ALA A 28 13.07 4.12 -8.27
N LEU A 29 11.83 4.26 -8.75
CA LEU A 29 11.12 5.54 -8.88
C LEU A 29 10.06 5.75 -7.81
N ALA A 30 9.34 4.69 -7.39
CA ALA A 30 8.23 4.78 -6.45
C ALA A 30 8.67 4.82 -4.97
N SER A 31 9.90 4.46 -4.63
CA SER A 31 10.36 4.45 -3.22
C SER A 31 10.31 5.81 -2.53
N VAL A 32 10.29 6.89 -3.30
CA VAL A 32 10.14 8.26 -2.79
C VAL A 32 8.81 8.46 -2.04
N ASP A 33 7.76 7.75 -2.43
CA ASP A 33 6.46 7.81 -1.77
C ASP A 33 6.55 7.36 -0.30
N TYR A 34 7.25 6.26 -0.07
CA TYR A 34 7.47 5.74 1.29
C TYR A 34 8.37 6.64 2.13
N ARG A 35 9.33 7.35 1.51
CA ARG A 35 10.10 8.38 2.18
C ARG A 35 9.22 9.52 2.66
N HIS A 36 8.35 10.07 1.80
CA HIS A 36 7.41 11.11 2.18
C HIS A 36 6.46 10.66 3.30
N LEU A 37 6.02 9.40 3.30
CA LEU A 37 5.24 8.84 4.39
C LEU A 37 6.03 8.76 5.69
N ALA A 38 7.28 8.32 5.63
CA ALA A 38 8.15 8.23 6.80
C ALA A 38 8.48 9.62 7.40
N GLU A 39 8.62 10.63 6.56
CA GLU A 39 8.88 12.03 6.99
C GLU A 39 7.60 12.78 7.43
N ALA A 40 6.42 12.24 7.12
CA ALA A 40 5.15 12.94 7.36
C ALA A 40 4.72 13.02 8.82
N LEU A 41 5.14 12.09 9.67
CA LEU A 41 4.77 11.99 11.07
C LEU A 41 6.02 11.74 11.93
N ASP A 42 5.94 12.09 13.20
CA ASP A 42 6.91 11.63 14.20
C ASP A 42 6.57 10.17 14.58
N TRP A 43 6.94 9.25 13.69
CA TRP A 43 6.68 7.82 13.85
C TRP A 43 7.34 7.23 15.08
N LYS A 44 8.49 7.75 15.48
CA LYS A 44 9.18 7.31 16.68
C LYS A 44 8.31 7.57 17.91
N THR A 45 7.95 8.82 18.15
CA THR A 45 7.08 9.19 19.27
C THR A 45 5.71 8.49 19.17
N TRP A 46 5.19 8.32 17.96
CA TRP A 46 3.93 7.61 17.76
C TRP A 46 4.02 6.15 18.21
N LEU A 47 5.06 5.41 17.80
CA LEU A 47 5.28 4.01 18.19
C LEU A 47 5.57 3.88 19.70
N GLU A 48 6.37 4.79 20.27
CA GLU A 48 6.62 4.84 21.73
C GLU A 48 5.32 5.00 22.53
N ASN A 49 4.43 5.85 22.07
CA ASN A 49 3.15 6.05 22.73
C ASN A 49 2.27 4.80 22.63
N ARG A 50 2.22 4.14 21.47
CA ARG A 50 1.53 2.84 21.33
C ARG A 50 2.15 1.78 22.26
N GLN A 51 3.49 1.74 22.38
CA GLN A 51 4.15 0.83 23.28
C GLN A 51 3.77 1.06 24.74
N LYS A 52 3.68 2.31 25.18
CA LYS A 52 3.25 2.67 26.54
C LYS A 52 1.84 2.16 26.86
N GLU A 53 0.94 2.20 25.88
CA GLU A 53 -0.45 1.73 26.05
C GLU A 53 -0.54 0.22 26.25
N VAL A 54 0.32 -0.56 25.60
CA VAL A 54 0.35 -2.02 25.75
C VAL A 54 1.24 -2.50 26.87
N GLY A 55 2.03 -1.61 27.48
CA GLY A 55 2.92 -1.92 28.58
C GLY A 55 4.17 -2.68 28.15
N SER A 56 4.52 -3.75 28.90
CA SER A 56 5.78 -4.48 28.69
C SER A 56 5.76 -5.51 27.57
N ARG A 57 4.61 -5.84 26.99
CA ARG A 57 4.55 -6.77 25.87
C ARG A 57 4.94 -6.11 24.54
N SER A 58 5.39 -6.89 23.57
CA SER A 58 5.61 -6.40 22.22
C SER A 58 4.33 -5.87 21.60
N LEU A 59 4.44 -4.80 20.81
CA LEU A 59 3.39 -4.35 19.90
C LEU A 59 3.15 -5.42 18.83
N ARG A 60 1.89 -5.74 18.58
CA ARG A 60 1.46 -6.64 17.50
C ARG A 60 1.01 -5.80 16.32
N LEU A 61 1.71 -5.91 15.22
CA LEU A 61 1.44 -5.13 14.02
C LEU A 61 1.05 -6.06 12.87
N LEU A 62 0.00 -5.70 12.14
CA LEU A 62 -0.39 -6.30 10.87
C LEU A 62 -0.09 -5.34 9.73
N ASP A 63 0.74 -5.77 8.80
CA ASP A 63 1.01 -5.06 7.54
C ASP A 63 0.18 -5.70 6.42
N VAL A 64 -0.81 -4.94 5.95
CA VAL A 64 -1.76 -5.37 4.93
C VAL A 64 -1.22 -5.07 3.55
N ALA A 65 -1.13 -6.11 2.71
CA ALA A 65 -0.45 -6.10 1.42
C ALA A 65 0.97 -5.54 1.57
N CYS A 66 1.77 -6.26 2.36
CA CYS A 66 3.09 -5.84 2.81
C CYS A 66 4.09 -5.60 1.67
N GLY A 67 3.79 -6.09 0.47
CA GLY A 67 4.65 -5.95 -0.70
C GLY A 67 6.08 -6.41 -0.39
N SER A 68 7.06 -5.62 -0.75
CA SER A 68 8.47 -5.89 -0.48
C SER A 68 9.04 -5.16 0.75
N GLY A 69 8.18 -4.76 1.72
CA GLY A 69 8.62 -4.18 2.99
C GLY A 69 9.21 -2.76 2.87
N LYS A 70 8.82 -1.98 1.87
CA LYS A 70 9.38 -0.63 1.63
C LYS A 70 9.03 0.35 2.73
N PHE A 71 7.83 0.28 3.30
CA PHE A 71 7.42 1.22 4.34
C PHE A 71 8.19 1.02 5.66
N PRO A 72 8.25 -0.18 6.26
CA PRO A 72 9.07 -0.38 7.47
C PRO A 72 10.55 -0.06 7.24
N ALA A 73 11.11 -0.36 6.07
CA ALA A 73 12.48 0.03 5.72
C ALA A 73 12.66 1.55 5.68
N SER A 74 11.68 2.28 5.15
CA SER A 74 11.70 3.75 5.12
C SER A 74 11.55 4.36 6.52
N LEU A 75 10.77 3.75 7.42
CA LEU A 75 10.69 4.20 8.82
C LEU A 75 12.03 4.11 9.53
N VAL A 76 12.78 3.03 9.30
CA VAL A 76 14.13 2.88 9.87
C VAL A 76 15.10 3.90 9.27
N SER A 77 15.05 4.10 7.95
CA SER A 77 16.02 4.95 7.24
C SER A 77 15.77 6.45 7.37
N HIS A 78 14.50 6.87 7.39
CA HIS A 78 14.10 8.28 7.28
C HIS A 78 13.39 8.82 8.52
N ALA A 79 12.69 7.99 9.28
CA ALA A 79 12.04 8.39 10.54
C ALA A 79 12.85 8.02 11.77
N HIS A 80 14.05 7.48 11.60
CA HIS A 80 14.98 7.10 12.68
C HIS A 80 14.36 6.18 13.74
N VAL A 81 13.43 5.33 13.31
CA VAL A 81 12.83 4.31 14.17
C VAL A 81 13.87 3.24 14.48
N SER A 82 14.31 3.13 15.72
CA SER A 82 15.41 2.23 16.14
C SER A 82 15.09 1.44 17.40
N VAL A 83 15.86 0.35 17.62
CA VAL A 83 15.71 -0.53 18.79
C VAL A 83 16.11 0.09 20.13
N SER A 84 16.84 1.20 20.13
CA SER A 84 17.32 1.79 21.40
C SER A 84 16.20 2.40 22.23
N GLU A 85 15.05 2.63 21.62
CA GLU A 85 13.97 3.41 22.22
C GLU A 85 12.60 2.74 22.07
N ILE A 86 12.46 1.78 21.18
CA ILE A 86 11.21 1.06 20.90
C ILE A 86 11.45 -0.45 21.15
N SER A 87 10.60 -1.05 21.98
CA SER A 87 10.59 -2.51 22.15
C SER A 87 10.36 -3.21 20.81
N PRO A 88 10.84 -4.45 20.64
CA PRO A 88 10.58 -5.19 19.42
C PRO A 88 9.09 -5.22 19.07
N VAL A 89 8.78 -4.93 17.81
CA VAL A 89 7.42 -4.99 17.26
C VAL A 89 7.24 -6.34 16.58
N ASP A 90 6.27 -7.12 17.01
CA ASP A 90 5.90 -8.38 16.36
C ASP A 90 5.14 -8.06 15.07
N TYR A 91 5.82 -8.20 13.95
CA TYR A 91 5.39 -7.75 12.63
C TYR A 91 4.79 -8.91 11.83
N THR A 92 3.49 -8.90 11.67
CA THR A 92 2.75 -9.88 10.86
C THR A 92 2.63 -9.39 9.44
N LEU A 93 2.99 -10.25 8.49
CA LEU A 93 2.97 -9.98 7.06
C LEU A 93 1.72 -10.58 6.44
N LEU A 94 0.92 -9.79 5.73
CA LEU A 94 -0.22 -10.25 4.97
C LEU A 94 -0.09 -9.76 3.53
N ASP A 95 -0.06 -10.68 2.58
CA ASP A 95 -0.04 -10.39 1.14
C ASP A 95 -0.55 -11.62 0.37
N PRO A 96 -1.29 -11.48 -0.73
CA PRO A 96 -1.65 -12.63 -1.56
C PRO A 96 -0.46 -13.26 -2.28
N SER A 97 0.67 -12.56 -2.39
CA SER A 97 1.89 -13.01 -3.02
C SER A 97 2.89 -13.56 -2.00
N ARG A 98 3.17 -14.87 -2.07
CA ARG A 98 4.24 -15.49 -1.29
C ARG A 98 5.60 -14.85 -1.53
N PHE A 99 5.84 -14.44 -2.77
CA PHE A 99 7.05 -13.72 -3.16
C PHE A 99 7.17 -12.39 -2.40
N SER A 100 6.10 -11.57 -2.39
CA SER A 100 6.07 -10.31 -1.63
C SER A 100 6.35 -10.52 -0.13
N ILE A 101 5.72 -11.51 0.49
CA ILE A 101 5.96 -11.85 1.89
C ILE A 101 7.45 -12.18 2.13
N SER A 102 8.06 -12.96 1.25
CA SER A 102 9.48 -13.32 1.36
C SER A 102 10.40 -12.10 1.28
N GLU A 103 10.12 -11.20 0.32
CA GLU A 103 10.88 -9.95 0.16
C GLU A 103 10.70 -9.03 1.38
N ALA A 104 9.46 -8.84 1.84
CA ALA A 104 9.17 -8.04 3.01
C ALA A 104 9.90 -8.58 4.26
N LYS A 105 9.84 -9.88 4.47
CA LYS A 105 10.53 -10.54 5.59
C LYS A 105 12.04 -10.28 5.59
N GLN A 106 12.68 -10.32 4.42
CA GLN A 106 14.10 -10.04 4.26
C GLN A 106 14.44 -8.56 4.46
N ALA A 107 13.52 -7.66 4.12
CA ALA A 107 13.70 -6.22 4.26
C ALA A 107 13.47 -5.71 5.70
N LEU A 108 12.81 -6.50 6.56
CA LEU A 108 12.56 -6.09 7.94
C LEU A 108 13.87 -5.95 8.71
N ALA A 109 14.01 -4.80 9.38
CA ALA A 109 15.08 -4.50 10.30
C ALA A 109 14.51 -4.08 11.65
N ALA A 110 15.31 -4.21 12.70
CA ALA A 110 14.90 -3.80 14.03
C ALA A 110 14.44 -2.31 14.06
N PRO A 111 13.35 -1.98 14.78
CA PRO A 111 12.69 -2.79 15.82
C PRO A 111 11.65 -3.80 15.28
N PHE A 112 11.39 -3.83 13.98
CA PHE A 112 10.40 -4.73 13.37
C PHE A 112 10.95 -6.15 13.27
N ARG A 113 10.23 -7.11 13.84
CA ARG A 113 10.60 -8.52 13.86
C ARG A 113 9.53 -9.34 13.17
N ALA A 114 9.88 -10.05 12.10
CA ALA A 114 8.96 -10.91 11.40
C ALA A 114 8.28 -11.91 12.35
N GLY A 115 6.96 -11.87 12.38
CA GLY A 115 6.08 -12.76 13.11
C GLY A 115 5.37 -13.75 12.19
N ALA A 116 4.05 -13.79 12.28
CA ALA A 116 3.22 -14.63 11.41
C ALA A 116 3.20 -14.13 9.95
N GLU A 117 2.96 -15.06 9.03
CA GLU A 117 2.86 -14.82 7.60
C GLU A 117 1.48 -15.33 7.12
N TYR A 118 0.72 -14.47 6.46
CA TYR A 118 -0.60 -14.79 5.91
C TYR A 118 -0.57 -14.59 4.39
N GLU A 119 -0.45 -15.69 3.66
CA GLU A 119 -0.56 -15.69 2.19
C GLU A 119 -2.05 -15.70 1.81
N MET A 120 -2.68 -14.56 1.87
CA MET A 120 -4.10 -14.39 1.61
C MET A 120 -4.48 -12.93 1.31
N MET A 121 -5.68 -12.74 0.82
CA MET A 121 -6.26 -11.41 0.63
C MET A 121 -6.79 -10.85 1.97
N LEU A 122 -6.81 -9.53 2.12
CA LEU A 122 -7.37 -8.88 3.31
C LEU A 122 -8.84 -9.29 3.56
N GLN A 123 -9.63 -9.43 2.50
CA GLN A 123 -11.03 -9.83 2.60
C GLN A 123 -11.25 -11.19 3.24
N ASP A 124 -10.24 -12.05 3.20
CA ASP A 124 -10.29 -13.43 3.69
C ASP A 124 -9.62 -13.59 5.05
N LEU A 125 -9.06 -12.50 5.59
CA LEU A 125 -8.46 -12.50 6.92
C LEU A 125 -9.50 -12.90 7.97
N ASP A 126 -9.22 -13.99 8.68
CA ASP A 126 -9.99 -14.45 9.83
C ASP A 126 -9.13 -14.41 11.09
N CYS A 127 -9.47 -13.51 12.01
CA CYS A 127 -8.77 -13.32 13.27
C CYS A 127 -9.75 -12.87 14.35
N GLN A 128 -9.36 -12.98 15.62
CA GLN A 128 -10.17 -12.42 16.71
C GLN A 128 -10.14 -10.89 16.68
N PRO A 129 -11.22 -10.21 17.07
CA PRO A 129 -11.23 -8.75 17.19
C PRO A 129 -10.09 -8.26 18.10
N GLY A 130 -9.35 -7.26 17.64
CA GLY A 130 -8.21 -6.72 18.41
C GLY A 130 -7.00 -7.64 18.50
N SER A 131 -6.83 -8.53 17.52
CA SER A 131 -5.63 -9.35 17.41
C SER A 131 -4.36 -8.50 17.24
N PHE A 132 -4.49 -7.29 16.74
CA PHE A 132 -3.38 -6.39 16.46
C PHE A 132 -3.56 -5.03 17.15
N ASP A 133 -2.47 -4.49 17.65
CA ASP A 133 -2.40 -3.17 18.27
C ASP A 133 -2.26 -2.07 17.21
N ILE A 134 -1.65 -2.45 16.08
CA ILE A 134 -1.48 -1.61 14.90
C ILE A 134 -1.87 -2.42 13.68
N VAL A 135 -2.71 -1.84 12.82
CA VAL A 135 -2.99 -2.37 11.49
C VAL A 135 -2.71 -1.26 10.49
N TRP A 136 -1.83 -1.48 9.55
CA TRP A 136 -1.59 -0.50 8.50
C TRP A 136 -1.69 -1.08 7.09
N ALA A 137 -1.98 -0.20 6.14
CA ALA A 137 -2.03 -0.49 4.72
C ALA A 137 -1.42 0.70 3.97
N THR A 138 -0.28 0.51 3.34
CA THR A 138 0.42 1.58 2.64
C THR A 138 0.45 1.30 1.15
N HIS A 139 -0.28 2.10 0.37
CA HIS A 139 -0.45 1.90 -1.08
C HIS A 139 -0.95 0.48 -1.45
N ALA A 140 -1.85 -0.06 -0.63
CA ALA A 140 -2.23 -1.47 -0.66
C ALA A 140 -3.63 -1.73 -1.23
N ILE A 141 -4.54 -0.77 -1.09
CA ILE A 141 -5.99 -1.00 -1.29
C ILE A 141 -6.46 -0.68 -2.71
N TYR A 142 -5.62 -0.09 -3.55
CA TYR A 142 -5.96 0.48 -4.85
C TYR A 142 -6.60 -0.51 -5.84
N ALA A 143 -6.19 -1.77 -5.83
CA ALA A 143 -6.68 -2.78 -6.77
C ALA A 143 -7.81 -3.66 -6.21
N ILE A 144 -8.27 -3.43 -4.97
CA ILE A 144 -9.40 -4.17 -4.41
C ILE A 144 -10.66 -3.83 -5.22
N PRO A 145 -11.41 -4.83 -5.73
CA PRO A 145 -12.66 -4.57 -6.44
C PRO A 145 -13.64 -3.77 -5.56
N LYS A 146 -14.31 -2.77 -6.14
CA LYS A 146 -15.23 -1.90 -5.39
C LYS A 146 -16.26 -2.65 -4.56
N LYS A 147 -16.78 -3.74 -5.10
CA LYS A 147 -17.75 -4.62 -4.41
C LYS A 147 -17.18 -5.32 -3.18
N GLU A 148 -15.86 -5.44 -3.07
CA GLU A 148 -15.14 -6.07 -1.96
C GLU A 148 -14.57 -5.06 -0.97
N LEU A 149 -14.59 -3.76 -1.30
CA LEU A 149 -13.94 -2.71 -0.49
C LEU A 149 -14.48 -2.66 0.94
N GLU A 150 -15.81 -2.68 1.12
CA GLU A 150 -16.42 -2.66 2.45
C GLU A 150 -16.03 -3.91 3.26
N LYS A 151 -16.01 -5.09 2.62
CA LYS A 151 -15.58 -6.33 3.27
C LYS A 151 -14.12 -6.24 3.71
N ALA A 152 -13.24 -5.75 2.83
CA ALA A 152 -11.83 -5.58 3.12
C ALA A 152 -11.59 -4.60 4.29
N LEU A 153 -12.21 -3.42 4.24
CA LEU A 153 -12.12 -2.45 5.32
C LEU A 153 -12.75 -2.97 6.62
N GLY A 154 -13.82 -3.76 6.53
CA GLY A 154 -14.42 -4.44 7.69
C GLY A 154 -13.42 -5.39 8.36
N ARG A 155 -12.65 -6.16 7.61
CA ARG A 155 -11.58 -7.02 8.14
C ARG A 155 -10.44 -6.22 8.76
N PHE A 156 -10.04 -5.11 8.12
CA PHE A 156 -9.05 -4.19 8.66
C PHE A 156 -9.48 -3.64 10.03
N VAL A 157 -10.69 -3.12 10.11
CA VAL A 157 -11.28 -2.53 11.33
C VAL A 157 -11.47 -3.60 12.42
N HIS A 158 -11.91 -4.80 12.04
CA HIS A 158 -12.05 -5.93 12.96
C HIS A 158 -10.71 -6.37 13.56
N ALA A 159 -9.67 -6.44 12.74
CA ALA A 159 -8.34 -6.86 13.18
C ALA A 159 -7.76 -5.96 14.29
N MET A 160 -8.06 -4.66 14.27
CA MET A 160 -7.68 -3.73 15.35
C MET A 160 -8.73 -3.63 16.49
N GLY A 161 -9.86 -4.34 16.40
CA GLY A 161 -10.87 -4.39 17.45
C GLY A 161 -11.71 -3.13 17.61
N TYR A 162 -11.79 -2.26 16.60
CA TYR A 162 -12.60 -1.06 16.64
C TYR A 162 -14.08 -1.41 16.86
N GLY A 163 -14.76 -0.63 17.70
CA GLY A 163 -16.17 -0.86 18.05
C GLY A 163 -16.41 -1.88 19.17
N ASN A 164 -15.39 -2.58 19.66
CA ASN A 164 -15.51 -3.36 20.88
C ASN A 164 -15.59 -2.43 22.10
N THR A 165 -16.53 -2.71 23.00
CA THR A 165 -16.80 -1.91 24.21
C THR A 165 -15.69 -1.94 25.28
N ALA A 166 -14.69 -2.78 25.13
CA ALA A 166 -13.49 -2.72 25.94
C ALA A 166 -12.60 -1.58 25.43
N ASN A 167 -12.27 -0.61 26.29
CA ASN A 167 -11.53 0.62 26.02
C ASN A 167 -10.10 0.44 25.44
N ASN A 168 -9.81 -0.61 24.73
CA ASN A 168 -8.47 -0.95 24.25
C ASN A 168 -8.54 -1.52 22.82
N HIS A 169 -8.89 -0.68 21.87
CA HIS A 169 -8.78 -1.02 20.43
C HIS A 169 -7.43 -0.59 19.89
N GLY A 170 -6.94 -1.32 18.90
CA GLY A 170 -5.75 -0.96 18.13
C GLY A 170 -5.96 0.30 17.29
N THR A 171 -4.89 0.75 16.66
CA THR A 171 -4.89 1.92 15.78
C THR A 171 -4.68 1.50 14.33
N GLY A 172 -5.54 1.99 13.43
CA GLY A 172 -5.40 1.80 11.99
C GLY A 172 -4.63 2.95 11.34
N PHE A 173 -3.85 2.62 10.32
CA PHE A 173 -3.19 3.60 9.46
C PHE A 173 -3.33 3.18 8.00
N ILE A 174 -3.90 4.04 7.17
CA ILE A 174 -4.05 3.80 5.73
C ILE A 174 -3.42 4.98 5.00
N ALA A 175 -2.36 4.71 4.22
CA ALA A 175 -1.82 5.66 3.27
C ALA A 175 -2.28 5.31 1.87
N HIS A 176 -2.93 6.26 1.20
CA HIS A 176 -3.54 5.99 -0.09
C HIS A 176 -3.58 7.22 -0.97
N ALA A 177 -3.46 7.01 -2.28
CA ALA A 177 -3.53 8.07 -3.26
C ALA A 177 -4.96 8.64 -3.36
N ASN A 178 -5.07 9.96 -3.44
CA ASN A 178 -6.35 10.60 -3.72
C ASN A 178 -6.66 10.57 -5.24
N PHE A 179 -7.90 10.88 -5.58
CA PHE A 179 -8.35 10.87 -6.98
C PHE A 179 -7.53 11.80 -7.89
N GLN A 180 -6.92 12.85 -7.37
CA GLN A 180 -6.11 13.81 -8.13
C GLN A 180 -4.65 13.37 -8.31
N SER A 181 -4.23 12.26 -7.69
CA SER A 181 -2.88 11.75 -7.85
C SER A 181 -2.61 11.33 -9.29
N HIS A 182 -1.36 11.55 -9.77
CA HIS A 182 -0.97 11.13 -11.11
C HIS A 182 -1.22 9.63 -11.34
N TYR A 183 -0.99 8.79 -10.34
CA TYR A 183 -1.14 7.35 -10.40
C TYR A 183 -2.58 6.92 -10.76
N LEU A 184 -3.59 7.46 -10.05
CA LEU A 184 -4.99 7.15 -10.31
C LEU A 184 -5.47 7.75 -11.62
N GLN A 185 -5.06 8.99 -11.92
CA GLN A 185 -5.40 9.66 -13.17
C GLN A 185 -4.80 8.93 -14.37
N PHE A 186 -3.55 8.51 -14.28
CA PHE A 186 -2.88 7.78 -15.34
C PHE A 186 -3.59 6.46 -15.64
N TYR A 187 -3.96 5.69 -14.61
CA TYR A 187 -4.70 4.45 -14.80
C TYR A 187 -6.08 4.68 -15.41
N GLN A 188 -6.78 5.72 -15.01
CA GLN A 188 -8.08 6.08 -15.59
C GLN A 188 -7.94 6.44 -17.09
N HIS A 189 -6.91 7.19 -17.46
CA HIS A 189 -6.61 7.52 -18.85
C HIS A 189 -6.29 6.27 -19.68
N TYR A 190 -5.54 5.34 -19.10
CA TYR A 190 -5.25 4.05 -19.72
C TYR A 190 -6.53 3.25 -20.01
N LEU A 191 -7.43 3.12 -19.04
CA LEU A 191 -8.69 2.42 -19.26
C LEU A 191 -9.49 3.05 -20.41
N ASN A 192 -9.55 4.37 -20.47
CA ASN A 192 -10.28 5.08 -21.52
C ASN A 192 -9.60 4.95 -22.89
N GLY A 193 -8.28 5.11 -22.95
CA GLY A 193 -7.53 5.17 -24.21
C GLY A 193 -7.22 3.79 -24.83
N PHE A 194 -6.91 2.79 -23.99
CA PHE A 194 -6.47 1.48 -24.48
C PHE A 194 -7.46 0.35 -24.24
N LYS A 195 -8.34 0.50 -23.25
CA LYS A 195 -9.32 -0.55 -22.91
C LYS A 195 -10.76 -0.16 -23.30
N GLY A 196 -10.95 0.94 -24.01
CA GLY A 196 -12.28 1.42 -24.46
C GLY A 196 -13.24 1.71 -23.29
N GLY A 197 -12.70 2.16 -22.17
CA GLY A 197 -13.45 2.41 -20.93
C GLY A 197 -13.83 1.14 -20.16
N MET A 198 -13.37 -0.03 -20.60
CA MET A 198 -13.58 -1.29 -19.90
C MET A 198 -12.52 -1.48 -18.81
N GLY A 199 -12.93 -2.06 -17.70
CA GLY A 199 -12.09 -2.32 -16.53
C GLY A 199 -12.53 -1.52 -15.33
N GLU A 200 -12.03 -1.91 -14.17
CA GLU A 200 -12.35 -1.26 -12.90
C GLU A 200 -11.24 -0.25 -12.54
N PRO A 201 -11.57 1.05 -12.36
CA PRO A 201 -10.61 2.04 -11.91
C PRO A 201 -10.04 1.69 -10.54
N TYR A 202 -8.83 2.17 -10.25
CA TYR A 202 -8.27 2.06 -8.91
C TYR A 202 -9.17 2.74 -7.88
N VAL A 203 -9.24 2.13 -6.70
CA VAL A 203 -9.88 2.74 -5.54
C VAL A 203 -9.10 4.00 -5.15
N SER A 204 -9.81 5.07 -4.81
CA SER A 204 -9.21 6.31 -4.31
C SER A 204 -9.37 6.45 -2.79
N SER A 205 -8.58 7.34 -2.18
CA SER A 205 -8.73 7.63 -0.75
C SER A 205 -10.12 8.15 -0.40
N GLU A 206 -10.78 8.90 -1.28
CA GLU A 206 -12.14 9.41 -1.07
C GLU A 206 -13.17 8.27 -0.96
N GLN A 207 -12.97 7.19 -1.72
CA GLN A 207 -13.84 6.02 -1.64
C GLN A 207 -13.61 5.25 -0.32
N ILE A 208 -12.36 5.14 0.12
CA ILE A 208 -12.01 4.54 1.42
C ILE A 208 -12.63 5.36 2.56
N LEU A 209 -12.48 6.67 2.54
CA LEU A 209 -13.05 7.57 3.55
C LEU A 209 -14.58 7.47 3.59
N THR A 210 -15.22 7.38 2.43
CA THR A 210 -16.68 7.19 2.33
C THR A 210 -17.11 5.88 2.99
N ALA A 211 -16.44 4.78 2.68
CA ALA A 211 -16.75 3.47 3.26
C ALA A 211 -16.52 3.44 4.78
N LEU A 212 -15.39 3.98 5.27
CA LEU A 212 -15.12 4.08 6.71
C LEU A 212 -16.15 4.94 7.44
N THR A 213 -16.60 6.04 6.82
CA THR A 213 -17.67 6.90 7.38
C THR A 213 -18.99 6.14 7.49
N GLN A 214 -19.35 5.37 6.46
CA GLN A 214 -20.58 4.55 6.46
C GLN A 214 -20.52 3.44 7.52
N MET A 215 -19.34 2.94 7.81
CA MET A 215 -19.09 1.97 8.89
C MET A 215 -19.05 2.61 10.29
N GLY A 216 -19.18 3.94 10.41
CA GLY A 216 -19.13 4.65 11.69
C GLY A 216 -17.73 4.71 12.31
N VAL A 217 -16.68 4.56 11.51
CA VAL A 217 -15.29 4.64 11.98
C VAL A 217 -14.87 6.09 12.08
N SER A 218 -14.34 6.50 13.23
CA SER A 218 -13.72 7.82 13.42
C SER A 218 -12.27 7.77 12.94
N PHE A 219 -11.85 8.79 12.19
CA PHE A 219 -10.48 8.88 11.67
C PHE A 219 -10.02 10.33 11.56
N GLU A 220 -8.71 10.52 11.53
CA GLU A 220 -8.05 11.76 11.19
C GLU A 220 -7.45 11.67 9.80
N ILE A 221 -7.43 12.80 9.07
CA ILE A 221 -6.89 12.86 7.70
C ILE A 221 -5.67 13.76 7.71
N LYS A 222 -4.57 13.27 7.16
CA LYS A 222 -3.39 14.07 6.83
C LYS A 222 -3.14 13.98 5.34
N GLN A 223 -3.20 15.11 4.65
CA GLN A 223 -2.82 15.19 3.24
C GLN A 223 -1.33 15.49 3.10
N ILE A 224 -0.67 14.70 2.26
CA ILE A 224 0.75 14.86 1.93
C ILE A 224 0.83 15.19 0.45
N ASN A 225 1.34 16.37 0.12
CA ASN A 225 1.53 16.80 -1.27
C ASN A 225 3.02 16.78 -1.59
N TYR A 226 3.38 16.09 -2.65
CA TYR A 226 4.75 16.02 -3.14
C TYR A 226 4.77 15.81 -4.65
N THR A 227 5.91 16.07 -5.25
CA THR A 227 6.14 15.85 -6.67
C THR A 227 7.30 14.88 -6.83
N ASN A 228 7.08 13.82 -7.58
CA ASN A 228 8.13 12.90 -7.98
C ASN A 228 8.79 13.43 -9.24
N GLY A 229 10.09 13.71 -9.17
CA GLY A 229 10.90 13.98 -10.36
C GLY A 229 11.38 12.66 -10.94
N LEU A 230 11.06 12.40 -12.22
CA LEU A 230 11.69 11.30 -12.94
C LEU A 230 13.10 11.75 -13.38
N PRO A 231 14.14 10.94 -13.16
CA PRO A 231 15.45 11.23 -13.72
C PRO A 231 15.35 11.29 -15.24
N GLN A 232 15.95 12.28 -15.86
CA GLN A 232 15.90 12.49 -17.33
C GLN A 232 16.60 11.41 -18.16
N THR A 233 17.05 10.30 -17.56
CA THR A 233 18.17 9.57 -18.16
C THR A 233 17.93 8.13 -18.54
N ASP A 234 16.84 7.51 -18.14
CA ASP A 234 16.58 6.11 -18.53
C ASP A 234 15.13 5.89 -18.96
N GLU A 235 14.93 5.97 -20.30
CA GLU A 235 13.63 5.70 -20.90
C GLU A 235 13.08 4.32 -20.54
N ARG A 236 13.97 3.33 -20.35
CA ARG A 236 13.58 1.97 -19.96
C ARG A 236 13.02 1.94 -18.54
N GLN A 237 13.64 2.64 -17.60
CA GLN A 237 13.12 2.71 -16.22
C GLN A 237 11.77 3.42 -16.19
N VAL A 238 11.61 4.50 -16.97
CA VAL A 238 10.34 5.21 -17.09
C VAL A 238 9.27 4.30 -17.68
N GLU A 239 9.60 3.56 -18.75
CA GLU A 239 8.69 2.60 -19.38
C GLU A 239 8.24 1.54 -18.38
N GLY A 240 9.19 0.87 -17.71
CA GLY A 240 8.89 -0.17 -16.71
C GLY A 240 8.05 0.37 -15.54
N TYR A 241 8.36 1.58 -15.06
CA TYR A 241 7.55 2.24 -14.03
C TYR A 241 6.09 2.47 -14.48
N LEU A 242 5.90 3.03 -15.67
CA LEU A 242 4.57 3.31 -16.20
C LEU A 242 3.79 2.02 -16.51
N GLN A 243 4.43 1.02 -17.10
CA GLN A 243 3.83 -0.30 -17.33
C GLN A 243 3.34 -0.92 -16.00
N ARG A 244 4.13 -0.79 -14.95
CA ARG A 244 3.74 -1.27 -13.61
C ARG A 244 2.56 -0.48 -13.04
N CYS A 245 2.53 0.83 -13.23
CA CYS A 245 1.37 1.63 -12.85
C CYS A 245 0.07 1.20 -13.55
N LEU A 246 0.18 0.58 -14.73
CA LEU A 246 -0.95 0.11 -15.55
C LEU A 246 -1.23 -1.39 -15.38
N PHE A 247 -0.31 -2.17 -14.80
CA PHE A 247 -0.29 -3.62 -14.88
C PHE A 247 -0.43 -4.12 -16.32
N ASP A 248 0.32 -3.50 -17.24
CA ASP A 248 0.32 -3.83 -18.65
C ASP A 248 1.71 -3.58 -19.25
N ASP A 249 2.48 -4.63 -19.43
CA ASP A 249 3.83 -4.64 -19.99
C ASP A 249 3.87 -4.71 -21.52
N THR A 250 2.70 -4.74 -22.17
CA THR A 250 2.58 -4.82 -23.62
C THR A 250 2.69 -3.46 -24.31
N LEU A 251 2.61 -2.35 -23.55
CA LEU A 251 2.64 -0.99 -24.08
C LEU A 251 4.05 -0.40 -23.97
N SER A 252 4.56 0.11 -25.06
CA SER A 252 5.80 0.90 -25.07
C SER A 252 5.58 2.31 -24.51
N LEU A 253 6.65 2.93 -24.01
CA LEU A 253 6.64 4.33 -23.56
C LEU A 253 6.07 5.25 -24.65
N LYS A 254 6.47 5.05 -25.92
CA LYS A 254 6.00 5.83 -27.05
C LYS A 254 4.47 5.72 -27.24
N GLU A 255 3.90 4.53 -27.11
CA GLU A 255 2.45 4.33 -27.21
C GLU A 255 1.72 5.01 -26.07
N MET A 256 2.21 4.85 -24.84
CA MET A 256 1.64 5.49 -23.67
C MET A 256 1.65 7.03 -23.80
N LEU A 257 2.74 7.61 -24.26
CA LEU A 257 2.87 9.06 -24.47
C LEU A 257 2.05 9.57 -25.65
N ALA A 258 1.99 8.81 -26.77
CA ALA A 258 1.29 9.23 -27.98
C ALA A 258 -0.23 9.38 -27.80
N ASN A 259 -0.82 8.64 -26.89
CA ASN A 259 -2.26 8.69 -26.61
C ASN A 259 -2.63 9.69 -25.50
N ASN A 260 -1.71 10.60 -25.12
CA ASN A 260 -1.92 11.52 -23.99
C ASN A 260 -2.40 10.82 -22.70
N VAL A 261 -2.08 9.55 -22.54
CA VAL A 261 -2.49 8.76 -21.39
C VAL A 261 -1.85 9.28 -20.12
N THR A 262 -0.64 9.84 -20.26
CA THR A 262 0.13 10.40 -19.15
C THR A 262 -0.34 11.79 -18.73
N GLY A 263 -1.16 12.46 -19.56
CA GLY A 263 -1.65 13.81 -19.26
C GLY A 263 -0.54 14.82 -18.97
N PRO A 264 -0.85 15.97 -18.37
CA PRO A 264 0.12 17.02 -18.07
C PRO A 264 1.16 16.63 -17.01
N TYR A 265 1.10 15.45 -16.46
CA TYR A 265 1.96 15.03 -15.35
C TYR A 265 3.36 14.56 -15.77
N LEU A 266 3.58 14.21 -17.04
CA LEU A 266 4.91 13.88 -17.56
C LEU A 266 5.64 15.08 -18.19
N GLU A 267 4.99 16.22 -18.32
CA GLU A 267 5.61 17.45 -18.85
C GLU A 267 6.18 18.36 -17.75
N ARG A 268 6.22 17.90 -16.50
CA ARG A 268 6.68 18.73 -15.37
C ARG A 268 7.91 18.20 -14.69
#